data_e039219aa972f7ec160f4980894fa3e5
#
_entry.id   e039219aa972f7ec160f4980894fa3e5
#
_cell.length_a   1.000
_cell.length_b   1.000
_cell.length_c   1.000
_cell.angle_alpha   90.00
_cell.angle_beta   90.00
_cell.angle_gamma   90.00
#
_symmetry.space_group_name_H-M   'P 1'
#
loop_
_entity.id
_entity.type
_entity.pdbx_description
1 polymer ?
#
loop_
_entity_poly.entity_id
_entity_poly.type
_entity_poly.pdbx_seq_one_letter_code
_entity_poly.pdbx_strand_id
1 'polypeptide(L)'
;MGLSQIVTACGGGGGSAPSTGTSNNSSTSTDASSAITYIELEGTSAPDQLIGTGNDATKVTAGEGDDYILTFNGSDYITGEAGNDLIWSNDGDDIIYGGAGNDIIDPGDGDDKIYAGAGDDTIKLSAGFDFEDGGEGNDTLEIGSSSLSIPFTINLQTGRYFLTPQANSQTANFSSIENVKSFASVNLTIIDTIGTNIITLGSGDDTVTSAGGNDTISTGAGADTVTLGLGSYVVDLGGGDDTLHLGAQKSMIDGGSGTDILSVNASIGVNTLYVDLDKEFYFTEEIGQSFDGQDISLKDFESVTVIGSVTSTIIGNSSANIITGGSSNDTLSGNGGNDTLSGGEGDDVLDGGAGTDTLSGGEGADTFTFTSSSNGADTITDFTVADDILKFVDDTNLALAGSKTETFVVGAVADLAAGSNLVTAAHNVMVLTSAVTNTGTGIHTELTTIETGAGDGSNTNVGNGIIVVAAASSGDAKVWYDAVSGSGDAVELTTLTGVSLADLANFTADNFVIA
;
A
#
# COMPACT_ATOMS: atom_id res chain seq x y z
N MET A 1 31.46 -27.67 -2.63
CA MET A 1 32.01 -26.87 -1.53
C MET A 1 32.03 -27.75 -0.29
N GLY A 2 33.05 -27.74 0.50
CA GLY A 2 33.32 -28.82 1.47
C GLY A 2 32.31 -28.86 2.63
N LEU A 3 32.04 -30.07 3.04
CA LEU A 3 31.19 -30.53 4.14
C LEU A 3 31.37 -29.84 5.52
N SER A 4 32.29 -28.91 5.68
CA SER A 4 32.59 -28.28 6.99
C SER A 4 31.76 -27.01 7.30
N GLN A 5 30.92 -26.50 6.40
CA GLN A 5 30.14 -25.30 6.65
C GLN A 5 28.66 -25.56 6.99
N ILE A 6 28.16 -26.76 6.78
CA ILE A 6 26.71 -27.07 7.00
C ILE A 6 26.41 -27.36 8.49
N VAL A 7 27.42 -27.72 9.30
CA VAL A 7 27.23 -28.08 10.73
C VAL A 7 27.05 -26.88 11.66
N THR A 8 27.22 -25.63 11.18
CA THR A 8 27.23 -24.44 12.07
C THR A 8 25.92 -23.67 12.11
N ALA A 9 24.89 -24.04 11.36
CA ALA A 9 23.64 -23.31 11.25
C ALA A 9 22.47 -23.87 12.12
N CYS A 10 22.61 -25.00 12.75
CA CYS A 10 21.62 -25.56 13.68
C CYS A 10 22.13 -25.50 15.14
N GLY A 11 22.16 -24.33 15.73
CA GLY A 11 22.53 -24.12 17.12
C GLY A 11 21.53 -23.31 17.89
N GLY A 12 20.59 -23.96 18.57
CA GLY A 12 19.70 -23.27 19.48
C GLY A 12 18.55 -24.08 20.06
N GLY A 13 18.83 -25.24 20.60
CA GLY A 13 17.87 -25.96 21.44
C GLY A 13 18.61 -27.10 22.13
N GLY A 14 18.67 -27.09 23.51
CA GLY A 14 19.42 -28.05 24.29
C GLY A 14 18.82 -29.46 24.23
N GLY A 15 19.11 -30.19 23.18
CA GLY A 15 18.93 -31.61 23.05
C GLY A 15 20.29 -32.28 23.06
N SER A 16 20.43 -33.43 23.72
CA SER A 16 21.62 -34.26 23.76
C SER A 16 22.13 -34.52 22.34
N ALA A 17 23.45 -34.42 22.15
CA ALA A 17 24.08 -34.69 20.86
C ALA A 17 23.62 -36.05 20.30
N PRO A 18 23.29 -36.13 19.00
CA PRO A 18 22.87 -37.38 18.39
C PRO A 18 24.02 -38.38 18.50
N SER A 19 23.70 -39.59 18.91
CA SER A 19 24.65 -40.70 18.86
C SER A 19 24.93 -40.98 17.38
N THR A 20 26.20 -40.87 16.96
CA THR A 20 26.61 -41.21 15.59
C THR A 20 26.50 -42.72 15.40
N GLY A 21 25.30 -43.21 15.14
CA GLY A 21 25.07 -44.55 14.64
C GLY A 21 24.96 -44.45 13.11
N THR A 22 26.05 -44.68 12.39
CA THR A 22 25.97 -44.95 10.95
C THR A 22 25.58 -46.41 10.78
N SER A 23 24.31 -46.69 10.67
CA SER A 23 23.83 -48.02 10.29
C SER A 23 23.72 -48.10 8.78
N ASN A 24 24.84 -48.22 8.07
CA ASN A 24 24.82 -48.56 6.65
C ASN A 24 24.62 -50.08 6.51
N ASN A 25 23.42 -50.56 6.63
CA ASN A 25 23.08 -51.91 6.23
C ASN A 25 22.67 -51.88 4.75
N SER A 26 23.66 -51.82 3.84
CA SER A 26 23.39 -51.76 2.40
C SER A 26 23.22 -53.18 1.84
N SER A 27 22.06 -53.41 1.26
CA SER A 27 21.78 -54.60 0.44
C SER A 27 21.43 -54.17 -0.98
N THR A 28 21.51 -55.06 -1.96
CA THR A 28 21.03 -54.80 -3.32
C THR A 28 19.77 -55.59 -3.56
N SER A 29 18.67 -54.94 -3.94
CA SER A 29 17.46 -55.61 -4.40
C SER A 29 17.15 -55.26 -5.85
N THR A 30 16.41 -56.15 -6.53
CA THR A 30 15.94 -55.91 -7.89
C THR A 30 14.42 -55.91 -7.86
N ASP A 31 13.79 -54.78 -8.19
CA ASP A 31 12.35 -54.74 -8.38
C ASP A 31 12.01 -55.52 -9.66
N ALA A 32 11.22 -56.60 -9.52
CA ALA A 32 10.83 -57.47 -10.61
C ALA A 32 9.90 -56.77 -11.63
N SER A 33 9.36 -55.57 -11.33
CA SER A 33 8.46 -54.84 -12.20
C SER A 33 9.16 -53.80 -13.09
N SER A 34 10.30 -53.24 -12.67
CA SER A 34 10.97 -52.13 -13.35
C SER A 34 12.36 -52.42 -13.90
N ALA A 35 12.98 -53.54 -13.58
CA ALA A 35 14.36 -53.89 -13.90
C ALA A 35 15.42 -52.91 -13.28
N ILE A 36 15.03 -52.05 -12.32
CA ILE A 36 15.91 -51.16 -11.58
C ILE A 36 16.51 -51.96 -10.43
N THR A 37 17.82 -51.83 -10.23
CA THR A 37 18.52 -52.39 -9.08
C THR A 37 18.77 -51.27 -8.10
N TYR A 38 18.23 -51.36 -6.91
CA TYR A 38 18.42 -50.39 -5.84
C TYR A 38 19.53 -50.77 -4.89
N ILE A 39 20.22 -49.74 -4.36
CA ILE A 39 20.97 -49.84 -3.10
C ILE A 39 19.97 -49.61 -1.99
N GLU A 40 19.76 -50.59 -1.12
CA GLU A 40 18.81 -50.48 -0.02
C GLU A 40 19.49 -49.92 1.22
N LEU A 41 18.90 -48.86 1.83
CA LEU A 41 19.26 -48.29 3.11
C LEU A 41 18.09 -48.41 4.07
N GLU A 42 18.32 -49.03 5.21
CA GLU A 42 17.30 -49.19 6.25
C GLU A 42 17.76 -48.49 7.53
N GLY A 43 16.92 -47.65 8.07
CA GLY A 43 17.08 -46.99 9.37
C GLY A 43 16.44 -47.80 10.49
N THR A 44 16.22 -47.15 11.61
CA THR A 44 15.75 -47.74 12.86
C THR A 44 14.53 -46.99 13.42
N SER A 45 14.26 -47.09 14.69
CA SER A 45 13.30 -46.28 15.40
C SER A 45 13.92 -45.12 16.18
N ALA A 46 15.07 -44.66 15.76
CA ALA A 46 15.82 -43.55 16.36
C ALA A 46 16.41 -42.68 15.23
N PRO A 47 16.72 -41.42 15.48
CA PRO A 47 17.29 -40.55 14.45
C PRO A 47 18.52 -41.14 13.78
N ASP A 48 18.45 -41.35 12.47
CA ASP A 48 19.46 -41.97 11.64
C ASP A 48 20.08 -40.98 10.63
N GLN A 49 21.26 -41.34 10.10
CA GLN A 49 21.85 -40.68 8.94
C GLN A 49 21.97 -41.72 7.81
N LEU A 50 21.14 -41.57 6.80
CA LEU A 50 21.06 -42.48 5.65
C LEU A 50 21.63 -41.78 4.43
N ILE A 51 22.85 -42.18 4.03
CA ILE A 51 23.57 -41.53 2.92
C ILE A 51 23.81 -42.54 1.82
N GLY A 52 23.20 -42.30 0.66
CA GLY A 52 23.42 -43.08 -0.55
C GLY A 52 24.85 -42.95 -1.10
N THR A 53 25.15 -43.70 -2.12
CA THR A 53 26.48 -43.68 -2.72
C THR A 53 26.42 -43.63 -4.24
N GLY A 54 26.92 -42.56 -4.83
CA GLY A 54 27.14 -42.49 -6.30
C GLY A 54 25.90 -42.16 -7.10
N ASN A 55 25.80 -42.77 -8.31
CA ASN A 55 24.79 -42.51 -9.31
C ASN A 55 23.79 -43.66 -9.47
N ASP A 56 23.76 -44.58 -8.54
CA ASP A 56 22.90 -45.74 -8.58
C ASP A 56 21.58 -45.45 -7.86
N ALA A 57 20.49 -45.95 -8.35
CA ALA A 57 19.19 -45.80 -7.70
C ALA A 57 19.21 -46.35 -6.28
N THR A 58 18.74 -45.57 -5.30
CA THR A 58 18.72 -45.89 -3.90
C THR A 58 17.29 -46.09 -3.41
N LYS A 59 17.07 -47.09 -2.58
CA LYS A 59 15.81 -47.28 -1.88
C LYS A 59 16.05 -47.04 -0.38
N VAL A 60 15.38 -46.05 0.18
CA VAL A 60 15.51 -45.69 1.59
C VAL A 60 14.22 -46.01 2.33
N THR A 61 14.33 -46.64 3.50
CA THR A 61 13.29 -46.77 4.49
C THR A 61 13.87 -46.31 5.83
N ALA A 62 13.53 -45.10 6.27
CA ALA A 62 14.22 -44.45 7.38
C ALA A 62 13.70 -44.95 8.76
N GLY A 63 12.38 -45.02 8.92
CA GLY A 63 11.78 -45.60 10.12
C GLY A 63 11.12 -44.59 11.04
N GLU A 64 11.22 -44.82 12.37
CA GLU A 64 10.78 -43.79 13.32
C GLU A 64 11.97 -42.90 13.71
N GLY A 65 11.71 -41.63 13.95
CA GLY A 65 12.75 -40.69 14.43
C GLY A 65 12.97 -39.56 13.44
N ASP A 66 13.61 -38.49 13.88
CA ASP A 66 13.91 -37.35 13.00
C ASP A 66 15.19 -37.70 12.20
N ASP A 67 14.99 -38.13 10.96
CA ASP A 67 16.02 -38.71 10.13
C ASP A 67 16.66 -37.70 9.16
N TYR A 68 17.91 -37.94 8.82
CA TYR A 68 18.64 -37.24 7.78
C TYR A 68 18.89 -38.18 6.61
N ILE A 69 18.29 -37.88 5.48
CA ILE A 69 18.36 -38.70 4.28
C ILE A 69 19.00 -37.88 3.16
N LEU A 70 20.08 -38.42 2.59
CA LEU A 70 20.75 -37.82 1.45
C LEU A 70 21.04 -38.93 0.44
N THR A 71 20.37 -38.86 -0.71
CA THR A 71 20.76 -39.67 -1.87
C THR A 71 21.53 -38.80 -2.87
N PHE A 72 21.82 -39.29 -4.06
CA PHE A 72 22.59 -38.54 -5.04
C PHE A 72 21.90 -38.62 -6.39
N ASN A 73 22.65 -38.95 -7.44
CA ASN A 73 22.05 -39.11 -8.76
C ASN A 73 21.42 -40.50 -8.88
N GLY A 74 20.30 -40.57 -9.53
CA GLY A 74 19.60 -41.83 -9.76
C GLY A 74 18.11 -41.68 -9.47
N SER A 75 17.27 -42.53 -10.00
CA SER A 75 15.85 -42.47 -9.67
C SER A 75 15.60 -43.22 -8.36
N ASP A 76 15.53 -42.46 -7.28
CA ASP A 76 15.51 -42.98 -5.92
C ASP A 76 14.05 -43.20 -5.43
N TYR A 77 13.93 -44.07 -4.46
CA TYR A 77 12.66 -44.33 -3.77
C TYR A 77 12.89 -44.14 -2.26
N ILE A 78 12.31 -43.10 -1.71
CA ILE A 78 12.60 -42.65 -0.34
C ILE A 78 11.32 -42.67 0.48
N THR A 79 11.41 -43.24 1.70
CA THR A 79 10.34 -43.24 2.69
C THR A 79 10.93 -42.81 4.03
N GLY A 80 10.50 -41.65 4.57
CA GLY A 80 10.89 -41.14 5.90
C GLY A 80 10.19 -41.95 7.00
N GLU A 81 8.91 -42.22 6.84
CA GLU A 81 7.97 -42.89 7.75
C GLU A 81 7.52 -41.96 8.90
N ALA A 82 8.15 -41.91 10.06
CA ALA A 82 7.61 -41.12 11.17
C ALA A 82 8.69 -40.36 11.93
N GLY A 83 8.55 -39.07 12.01
CA GLY A 83 9.52 -38.14 12.59
C GLY A 83 9.55 -36.87 11.72
N ASN A 84 10.32 -35.88 12.15
CA ASN A 84 10.53 -34.69 11.32
C ASN A 84 11.79 -34.90 10.50
N ASP A 85 11.61 -35.36 9.27
CA ASP A 85 12.70 -35.81 8.44
C ASP A 85 13.28 -34.70 7.57
N LEU A 86 14.55 -34.82 7.25
CA LEU A 86 15.25 -33.93 6.36
C LEU A 86 15.78 -34.71 5.17
N ILE A 87 15.17 -34.51 4.00
CA ILE A 87 15.33 -35.32 2.80
C ILE A 87 15.92 -34.51 1.66
N TRP A 88 17.05 -34.97 1.11
CA TRP A 88 17.65 -34.47 -0.13
C TRP A 88 17.86 -35.63 -1.10
N SER A 89 17.12 -35.66 -2.20
CA SER A 89 17.31 -36.69 -3.22
C SER A 89 18.30 -36.33 -4.31
N ASN A 90 18.47 -35.03 -4.62
CA ASN A 90 19.35 -34.47 -5.67
C ASN A 90 18.88 -34.78 -7.09
N ASP A 91 19.80 -35.29 -8.01
CA ASP A 91 19.48 -35.44 -9.43
C ASP A 91 18.80 -36.81 -9.69
N GLY A 92 17.67 -36.81 -10.35
CA GLY A 92 16.98 -38.03 -10.78
C GLY A 92 15.47 -37.88 -10.79
N ASP A 93 14.76 -38.81 -11.40
CA ASP A 93 13.29 -38.82 -11.32
C ASP A 93 12.90 -39.62 -10.06
N ASP A 94 12.72 -38.94 -8.94
CA ASP A 94 12.60 -39.54 -7.62
C ASP A 94 11.15 -39.75 -7.18
N ILE A 95 10.95 -40.70 -6.25
CA ILE A 95 9.69 -40.88 -5.54
C ILE A 95 9.94 -40.77 -4.05
N ILE A 96 9.36 -39.75 -3.44
CA ILE A 96 9.62 -39.39 -2.06
C ILE A 96 8.32 -39.42 -1.26
N TYR A 97 8.34 -40.14 -0.15
CA TYR A 97 7.32 -40.12 0.89
C TYR A 97 7.98 -39.59 2.18
N GLY A 98 7.56 -38.41 2.63
CA GLY A 98 8.00 -37.87 3.93
C GLY A 98 7.48 -38.73 5.06
N GLY A 99 6.18 -38.70 5.27
CA GLY A 99 5.53 -39.62 6.17
C GLY A 99 4.65 -38.94 7.22
N ALA A 100 4.99 -39.05 8.47
CA ALA A 100 4.26 -38.38 9.55
C ALA A 100 5.22 -37.56 10.42
N GLY A 101 4.99 -36.28 10.53
CA GLY A 101 5.82 -35.29 11.19
C GLY A 101 6.03 -34.11 10.25
N ASN A 102 6.76 -33.11 10.68
CA ASN A 102 7.00 -31.92 9.88
C ASN A 102 8.30 -32.09 9.09
N ASP A 103 8.16 -32.46 7.83
CA ASP A 103 9.28 -32.85 6.98
C ASP A 103 9.83 -31.66 6.17
N ILE A 104 11.11 -31.71 5.85
CA ILE A 104 11.73 -30.79 4.89
C ILE A 104 12.29 -31.60 3.72
N ILE A 105 11.74 -31.38 2.54
CA ILE A 105 12.04 -32.15 1.34
C ILE A 105 12.64 -31.25 0.27
N ASP A 106 13.85 -31.58 -0.17
CA ASP A 106 14.54 -30.97 -1.30
C ASP A 106 14.75 -32.07 -2.37
N PRO A 107 13.88 -32.12 -3.40
CA PRO A 107 13.92 -33.18 -4.38
C PRO A 107 15.08 -33.05 -5.38
N GLY A 108 15.52 -31.81 -5.69
CA GLY A 108 16.62 -31.58 -6.62
C GLY A 108 16.21 -31.49 -8.08
N ASP A 109 17.09 -31.94 -9.01
CA ASP A 109 16.81 -31.85 -10.45
C ASP A 109 16.18 -33.16 -10.94
N GLY A 110 15.01 -33.10 -11.59
CA GLY A 110 14.34 -34.28 -12.15
C GLY A 110 12.84 -34.11 -12.27
N ASP A 111 12.14 -35.10 -12.80
CA ASP A 111 10.67 -35.12 -12.80
C ASP A 111 10.19 -35.91 -11.57
N ASP A 112 10.09 -35.25 -10.41
CA ASP A 112 9.93 -35.88 -9.12
C ASP A 112 8.46 -36.10 -8.72
N LYS A 113 8.24 -37.04 -7.80
CA LYS A 113 6.95 -37.26 -7.15
C LYS A 113 7.10 -37.23 -5.65
N ILE A 114 6.60 -36.17 -5.05
CA ILE A 114 6.71 -35.91 -3.63
C ILE A 114 5.34 -36.07 -2.97
N TYR A 115 5.31 -36.85 -1.91
CA TYR A 115 4.18 -37.01 -0.99
C TYR A 115 4.71 -36.73 0.41
N ALA A 116 4.55 -35.49 0.89
CA ALA A 116 5.12 -35.09 2.18
C ALA A 116 4.42 -35.82 3.32
N GLY A 117 3.09 -35.74 3.43
CA GLY A 117 2.39 -36.69 4.26
C GLY A 117 1.48 -36.08 5.32
N ALA A 118 1.81 -36.22 6.58
CA ALA A 118 1.00 -35.66 7.66
C ALA A 118 1.88 -34.85 8.63
N GLY A 119 1.56 -33.56 8.75
CA GLY A 119 2.30 -32.58 9.50
C GLY A 119 2.42 -31.31 8.70
N ASP A 120 3.06 -30.29 9.24
CA ASP A 120 3.30 -29.04 8.53
C ASP A 120 4.64 -29.16 7.78
N ASP A 121 4.58 -29.52 6.52
CA ASP A 121 5.72 -29.88 5.71
C ASP A 121 6.28 -28.71 4.89
N THR A 122 7.55 -28.81 4.52
CA THR A 122 8.20 -27.85 3.62
C THR A 122 8.78 -28.57 2.41
N ILE A 123 8.24 -28.30 1.22
CA ILE A 123 8.72 -28.83 -0.05
C ILE A 123 9.45 -27.72 -0.80
N LYS A 124 10.71 -27.94 -1.17
CA LYS A 124 11.45 -26.97 -1.97
C LYS A 124 11.15 -27.12 -3.44
N LEU A 125 10.85 -26.00 -4.08
CA LEU A 125 10.69 -25.93 -5.52
C LEU A 125 12.02 -26.22 -6.21
N SER A 126 12.01 -27.16 -7.13
CA SER A 126 13.17 -27.64 -7.85
C SER A 126 13.02 -27.53 -9.37
N ALA A 127 13.96 -28.07 -10.13
CA ALA A 127 13.94 -28.06 -11.57
C ALA A 127 13.40 -29.37 -12.12
N GLY A 128 12.24 -29.30 -12.79
CA GLY A 128 11.60 -30.49 -13.37
C GLY A 128 10.12 -30.29 -13.64
N PHE A 129 9.44 -31.40 -13.91
CA PHE A 129 7.97 -31.46 -13.95
C PHE A 129 7.49 -32.26 -12.76
N ASP A 130 7.57 -31.63 -11.62
CA ASP A 130 7.32 -32.27 -10.37
C ASP A 130 5.83 -32.40 -10.10
N PHE A 131 5.51 -33.37 -9.26
CA PHE A 131 4.23 -33.50 -8.61
C PHE A 131 4.46 -33.45 -7.09
N GLU A 132 3.99 -32.40 -6.45
CA GLU A 132 4.09 -32.22 -5.02
C GLU A 132 2.72 -32.37 -4.36
N ASP A 133 2.61 -33.19 -3.33
CA ASP A 133 1.42 -33.31 -2.48
C ASP A 133 1.86 -33.08 -1.02
N GLY A 134 1.42 -31.95 -0.44
CA GLY A 134 1.69 -31.64 0.97
C GLY A 134 1.05 -32.68 1.88
N GLY A 135 -0.25 -32.90 1.75
CA GLY A 135 -0.96 -33.93 2.49
C GLY A 135 -1.89 -33.39 3.56
N GLU A 136 -1.75 -33.85 4.82
CA GLU A 136 -2.49 -33.34 5.97
C GLU A 136 -1.65 -32.32 6.75
N GLY A 137 -2.07 -31.07 6.85
CA GLY A 137 -1.34 -30.05 7.61
C GLY A 137 -1.45 -28.67 7.00
N ASN A 138 -0.48 -27.83 7.29
CA ASN A 138 -0.31 -26.52 6.67
C ASN A 138 1.05 -26.51 5.95
N ASP A 139 1.03 -26.89 4.69
CA ASP A 139 2.22 -27.20 3.95
C ASP A 139 2.76 -25.99 3.19
N THR A 140 4.07 -25.93 3.05
CA THR A 140 4.78 -24.78 2.48
C THR A 140 5.58 -25.18 1.25
N LEU A 141 5.34 -24.46 0.13
CA LEU A 141 6.23 -24.47 -1.03
C LEU A 141 7.33 -23.42 -0.82
N GLU A 142 8.58 -23.87 -0.73
CA GLU A 142 9.74 -22.98 -0.54
C GLU A 142 10.50 -22.76 -1.85
N ILE A 143 10.73 -21.49 -2.21
CA ILE A 143 11.43 -21.09 -3.43
C ILE A 143 12.79 -20.53 -3.05
N GLY A 144 13.85 -21.22 -3.46
CA GLY A 144 15.22 -20.81 -3.20
C GLY A 144 15.67 -19.61 -4.02
N SER A 145 16.65 -18.85 -3.51
CA SER A 145 17.18 -17.65 -4.19
C SER A 145 17.90 -17.93 -5.53
N SER A 146 18.29 -19.14 -5.78
CA SER A 146 19.01 -19.56 -7.00
C SER A 146 18.12 -20.28 -8.02
N SER A 147 16.90 -20.62 -7.65
CA SER A 147 16.01 -21.49 -8.45
C SER A 147 15.38 -20.76 -9.63
N LEU A 148 15.19 -19.44 -9.55
CA LEU A 148 14.48 -18.69 -10.56
C LEU A 148 15.27 -17.48 -11.04
N SER A 149 15.25 -17.27 -12.37
CA SER A 149 15.84 -16.09 -13.03
C SER A 149 14.86 -15.30 -13.89
N ILE A 150 13.58 -15.68 -13.88
CA ILE A 150 12.49 -15.06 -14.66
C ILE A 150 11.22 -15.02 -13.83
N PRO A 151 10.27 -14.12 -14.13
CA PRO A 151 8.98 -14.03 -13.44
C PRO A 151 8.20 -15.35 -13.43
N PHE A 152 7.52 -15.61 -12.33
CA PHE A 152 6.92 -16.90 -12.04
C PHE A 152 5.53 -16.73 -11.39
N THR A 153 4.60 -17.62 -11.70
CA THR A 153 3.26 -17.61 -11.12
C THR A 153 2.98 -18.89 -10.36
N ILE A 154 2.49 -18.77 -9.14
CA ILE A 154 1.99 -19.86 -8.30
C ILE A 154 0.50 -19.63 -8.06
N ASN A 155 -0.29 -20.61 -8.38
CA ASN A 155 -1.73 -20.57 -8.17
C ASN A 155 -2.14 -21.71 -7.24
N LEU A 156 -2.31 -21.38 -5.95
CA LEU A 156 -2.68 -22.34 -4.91
C LEU A 156 -4.10 -22.89 -5.12
N GLN A 157 -5.01 -22.13 -5.75
CA GLN A 157 -6.38 -22.60 -6.02
C GLN A 157 -6.41 -23.74 -7.03
N THR A 158 -5.53 -23.71 -8.01
CA THR A 158 -5.50 -24.71 -9.11
C THR A 158 -4.41 -25.74 -8.91
N GLY A 159 -3.55 -25.57 -7.92
CA GLY A 159 -2.40 -26.43 -7.68
C GLY A 159 -1.42 -26.42 -8.84
N ARG A 160 -1.05 -25.25 -9.34
CA ARG A 160 -0.16 -25.12 -10.51
C ARG A 160 0.81 -23.98 -10.37
N TYR A 161 2.01 -24.18 -10.87
CA TYR A 161 2.96 -23.10 -11.09
C TYR A 161 3.48 -23.10 -12.53
N PHE A 162 3.85 -21.92 -13.05
CA PHE A 162 4.32 -21.74 -14.41
C PHE A 162 5.14 -20.48 -14.60
N LEU A 163 6.05 -20.53 -15.57
CA LEU A 163 6.87 -19.38 -15.95
C LEU A 163 6.08 -18.37 -16.80
N THR A 164 6.11 -17.09 -16.44
CA THR A 164 5.52 -16.03 -17.28
C THR A 164 6.59 -15.46 -18.23
N PRO A 165 6.34 -15.22 -19.55
CA PRO A 165 5.02 -15.10 -20.22
C PRO A 165 4.64 -16.24 -21.17
N GLN A 166 4.83 -17.49 -20.87
CA GLN A 166 4.50 -18.56 -21.83
C GLN A 166 3.17 -19.26 -21.53
N ALA A 167 2.14 -18.88 -22.26
CA ALA A 167 0.78 -19.41 -22.14
C ALA A 167 0.60 -20.90 -22.54
N ASN A 168 1.66 -21.64 -22.86
CA ASN A 168 1.58 -23.01 -23.37
C ASN A 168 2.71 -23.95 -22.89
N SER A 169 3.43 -23.62 -21.85
CA SER A 169 4.47 -24.50 -21.34
C SER A 169 4.00 -25.25 -20.11
N GLN A 170 4.31 -26.47 -20.10
CA GLN A 170 4.48 -27.46 -19.07
C GLN A 170 4.28 -26.88 -17.66
N THR A 171 3.21 -27.28 -17.03
CA THR A 171 2.85 -26.90 -15.69
C THR A 171 3.20 -28.06 -14.78
N ALA A 172 4.03 -27.85 -13.82
CA ALA A 172 4.09 -28.73 -12.67
C ALA A 172 2.80 -28.59 -11.86
N ASN A 173 2.42 -29.61 -11.16
CA ASN A 173 1.17 -29.65 -10.42
C ASN A 173 1.45 -29.98 -8.96
N PHE A 174 0.78 -29.26 -8.08
CA PHE A 174 0.82 -29.56 -6.66
C PHE A 174 -0.59 -29.70 -6.08
N SER A 175 -0.72 -30.27 -4.91
CA SER A 175 -1.95 -30.37 -4.11
C SER A 175 -1.63 -30.20 -2.64
N SER A 176 -2.63 -29.79 -1.85
CA SER A 176 -2.48 -29.67 -0.40
C SER A 176 -1.27 -28.82 0.00
N ILE A 177 -1.12 -27.64 -0.61
CA ILE A 177 -0.14 -26.64 -0.26
C ILE A 177 -0.87 -25.35 0.09
N GLU A 178 -0.71 -24.87 1.29
CA GLU A 178 -1.38 -23.68 1.82
C GLU A 178 -0.48 -22.46 1.79
N ASN A 179 0.82 -22.63 1.93
CA ASN A 179 1.76 -21.55 2.16
C ASN A 179 2.82 -21.46 1.06
N VAL A 180 3.31 -20.23 0.86
CA VAL A 180 4.44 -19.94 -0.05
C VAL A 180 5.51 -19.17 0.70
N LYS A 181 6.76 -19.60 0.58
CA LYS A 181 7.92 -18.90 1.10
C LYS A 181 8.98 -18.76 0.04
N SER A 182 9.39 -17.54 -0.26
CA SER A 182 10.37 -17.25 -1.30
C SER A 182 11.53 -16.43 -0.78
N PHE A 183 12.73 -16.78 -1.24
CA PHE A 183 13.96 -15.99 -1.11
C PHE A 183 14.44 -15.48 -2.47
N ALA A 184 13.62 -15.61 -3.49
CA ALA A 184 13.96 -15.18 -4.84
C ALA A 184 13.96 -13.65 -4.96
N SER A 185 14.71 -13.15 -5.96
CA SER A 185 14.75 -11.73 -6.31
C SER A 185 14.11 -11.46 -7.67
N VAL A 186 13.12 -12.26 -8.05
CA VAL A 186 12.35 -12.15 -9.29
C VAL A 186 10.91 -11.86 -8.96
N ASN A 187 10.22 -11.20 -9.86
CA ASN A 187 8.82 -10.87 -9.67
C ASN A 187 7.96 -12.15 -9.64
N LEU A 188 7.25 -12.35 -8.54
CA LEU A 188 6.35 -13.47 -8.34
C LEU A 188 4.89 -13.01 -8.45
N THR A 189 4.06 -13.91 -8.93
CA THR A 189 2.60 -13.74 -8.87
C THR A 189 2.01 -14.88 -8.08
N ILE A 190 1.40 -14.58 -6.93
CA ILE A 190 0.76 -15.56 -6.06
C ILE A 190 -0.75 -15.38 -6.11
N ILE A 191 -1.47 -16.46 -6.35
CA ILE A 191 -2.93 -16.50 -6.23
C ILE A 191 -3.24 -17.54 -5.16
N ASP A 192 -3.73 -17.09 -4.01
CA ASP A 192 -3.98 -17.95 -2.86
C ASP A 192 -5.38 -18.60 -2.87
N THR A 193 -5.70 -19.31 -1.80
CA THR A 193 -6.99 -19.99 -1.59
C THR A 193 -7.92 -19.15 -0.71
N ILE A 194 -9.11 -19.65 -0.41
CA ILE A 194 -10.02 -19.07 0.59
C ILE A 194 -9.69 -19.52 2.03
N GLY A 195 -8.67 -20.34 2.20
CA GLY A 195 -8.17 -20.82 3.50
C GLY A 195 -7.29 -19.79 4.18
N THR A 196 -6.69 -20.18 5.30
CA THR A 196 -5.64 -19.39 5.95
C THR A 196 -4.31 -19.70 5.30
N ASN A 197 -3.66 -18.69 4.73
CA ASN A 197 -2.39 -18.83 4.02
C ASN A 197 -1.29 -17.99 4.71
N ILE A 198 -0.06 -18.47 4.62
CA ILE A 198 1.14 -17.69 4.97
C ILE A 198 1.97 -17.51 3.70
N ILE A 199 2.11 -16.26 3.27
CA ILE A 199 2.85 -15.89 2.07
C ILE A 199 3.99 -14.98 2.50
N THR A 200 5.24 -15.42 2.27
CA THR A 200 6.44 -14.64 2.55
C THR A 200 7.29 -14.58 1.30
N LEU A 201 7.48 -13.41 0.74
CA LEU A 201 8.22 -13.21 -0.51
C LEU A 201 9.55 -12.51 -0.25
N GLY A 202 10.33 -12.35 -1.30
CA GLY A 202 11.71 -11.89 -1.19
C GLY A 202 11.93 -10.46 -1.65
N SER A 203 12.57 -10.30 -2.82
CA SER A 203 12.82 -8.98 -3.40
C SER A 203 12.54 -9.04 -4.90
N GLY A 204 11.54 -8.45 -5.32
CA GLY A 204 11.06 -8.36 -6.70
C GLY A 204 9.79 -7.55 -6.65
N ASP A 205 9.30 -7.06 -7.79
CA ASP A 205 8.00 -6.41 -7.81
C ASP A 205 6.94 -7.52 -7.85
N ASP A 206 6.47 -7.91 -6.68
CA ASP A 206 5.62 -9.08 -6.49
C ASP A 206 4.13 -8.73 -6.57
N THR A 207 3.32 -9.71 -6.93
CA THR A 207 1.86 -9.54 -6.98
C THR A 207 1.20 -10.66 -6.20
N VAL A 208 0.42 -10.32 -5.17
CA VAL A 208 -0.37 -11.27 -4.38
C VAL A 208 -1.86 -10.98 -4.56
N THR A 209 -2.63 -12.00 -4.93
CA THR A 209 -4.09 -11.92 -4.97
C THR A 209 -4.67 -12.92 -4.00
N SER A 210 -5.20 -12.41 -2.89
CA SER A 210 -5.90 -13.24 -1.91
C SER A 210 -7.38 -13.39 -2.30
N ALA A 211 -7.83 -14.63 -2.32
CA ALA A 211 -9.23 -14.98 -2.57
C ALA A 211 -10.12 -14.76 -1.36
N GLY A 212 -9.53 -14.67 -0.18
CA GLY A 212 -10.17 -14.54 1.13
C GLY A 212 -9.55 -15.49 2.13
N GLY A 213 -9.80 -15.27 3.40
CA GLY A 213 -9.21 -16.07 4.47
C GLY A 213 -8.74 -15.20 5.63
N ASN A 214 -7.87 -15.76 6.47
CA ASN A 214 -7.20 -15.00 7.51
C ASN A 214 -5.69 -15.17 7.30
N ASP A 215 -5.14 -14.40 6.37
CA ASP A 215 -3.82 -14.65 5.85
C ASP A 215 -2.76 -13.77 6.50
N THR A 216 -1.53 -14.27 6.47
CA THR A 216 -0.34 -13.48 6.81
C THR A 216 0.49 -13.32 5.54
N ILE A 217 0.66 -12.10 5.08
CA ILE A 217 1.33 -11.77 3.83
C ILE A 217 2.50 -10.83 4.11
N SER A 218 3.70 -11.18 3.66
CA SER A 218 4.86 -10.30 3.64
C SER A 218 5.48 -10.35 2.25
N THR A 219 5.53 -9.21 1.57
CA THR A 219 6.01 -9.16 0.17
C THR A 219 7.50 -8.85 0.07
N GLY A 220 8.04 -8.11 1.02
CA GLY A 220 9.49 -7.97 1.18
C GLY A 220 10.07 -6.69 0.63
N ALA A 221 10.75 -6.71 -0.50
CA ALA A 221 11.32 -5.51 -1.08
C ALA A 221 11.09 -5.47 -2.60
N GLY A 222 10.63 -4.36 -3.10
CA GLY A 222 10.22 -4.16 -4.49
C GLY A 222 9.01 -3.26 -4.53
N ALA A 223 8.49 -2.97 -5.70
CA ALA A 223 7.21 -2.27 -5.84
C ALA A 223 6.09 -3.32 -5.95
N ASP A 224 5.53 -3.67 -4.80
CA ASP A 224 4.63 -4.80 -4.66
C ASP A 224 3.15 -4.41 -4.83
N THR A 225 2.35 -5.37 -5.25
CA THR A 225 0.90 -5.18 -5.37
C THR A 225 0.17 -6.30 -4.65
N VAL A 226 -0.62 -5.96 -3.63
CA VAL A 226 -1.43 -6.91 -2.89
C VAL A 226 -2.91 -6.59 -3.07
N THR A 227 -3.69 -7.58 -3.47
CA THR A 227 -5.15 -7.49 -3.56
C THR A 227 -5.77 -8.44 -2.55
N LEU A 228 -6.53 -7.90 -1.60
CA LEU A 228 -7.17 -8.67 -0.54
C LEU A 228 -8.63 -8.95 -0.86
N GLY A 229 -9.04 -10.20 -0.66
CA GLY A 229 -10.43 -10.63 -0.69
C GLY A 229 -11.16 -10.36 0.63
N LEU A 230 -12.16 -11.20 0.95
CA LEU A 230 -12.88 -11.08 2.22
C LEU A 230 -12.16 -11.88 3.32
N GLY A 231 -11.76 -11.23 4.41
CA GLY A 231 -11.04 -11.91 5.50
C GLY A 231 -10.42 -10.97 6.50
N SER A 232 -9.58 -11.50 7.39
CA SER A 232 -8.80 -10.72 8.35
C SER A 232 -7.33 -10.99 8.11
N TYR A 233 -6.58 -9.96 7.82
CA TYR A 233 -5.22 -10.08 7.32
C TYR A 233 -4.19 -9.48 8.28
N VAL A 234 -2.98 -10.03 8.23
CA VAL A 234 -1.78 -9.36 8.71
C VAL A 234 -0.87 -9.18 7.49
N VAL A 235 -0.65 -7.95 7.07
CA VAL A 235 0.11 -7.61 5.86
C VAL A 235 1.29 -6.72 6.20
N ASP A 236 2.45 -7.06 5.70
CA ASP A 236 3.69 -6.28 5.71
C ASP A 236 4.17 -6.18 4.26
N LEU A 237 4.06 -5.00 3.65
CA LEU A 237 4.48 -4.78 2.27
C LEU A 237 6.00 -4.60 2.15
N GLY A 238 6.62 -4.05 3.19
CA GLY A 238 8.06 -4.05 3.36
C GLY A 238 8.80 -2.84 2.84
N GLY A 239 9.36 -2.86 1.66
CA GLY A 239 10.08 -1.69 1.17
C GLY A 239 10.09 -1.55 -0.34
N GLY A 240 9.73 -0.39 -0.79
CA GLY A 240 9.49 -0.02 -2.17
C GLY A 240 8.23 0.82 -2.25
N ASP A 241 7.81 1.21 -3.42
CA ASP A 241 6.57 1.97 -3.59
C ASP A 241 5.42 0.98 -3.86
N ASP A 242 4.71 0.62 -2.80
CA ASP A 242 3.77 -0.50 -2.79
C ASP A 242 2.32 -0.09 -3.05
N THR A 243 1.51 -1.02 -3.48
CA THR A 243 0.06 -0.80 -3.70
C THR A 243 -0.76 -1.88 -3.04
N LEU A 244 -1.62 -1.49 -2.11
CA LEU A 244 -2.60 -2.36 -1.50
C LEU A 244 -4.00 -2.07 -2.05
N HIS A 245 -4.62 -3.09 -2.63
CA HIS A 245 -6.05 -3.08 -2.97
C HIS A 245 -6.85 -3.74 -1.86
N LEU A 246 -7.54 -2.91 -1.07
CA LEU A 246 -8.27 -3.37 0.10
C LEU A 246 -9.71 -3.74 -0.26
N GLY A 247 -10.10 -4.97 0.09
CA GLY A 247 -11.50 -5.35 0.27
C GLY A 247 -11.99 -4.94 1.67
N ALA A 248 -13.26 -5.10 1.98
CA ALA A 248 -13.78 -4.73 3.30
C ALA A 248 -13.46 -5.83 4.32
N GLN A 249 -12.63 -5.60 5.36
CA GLN A 249 -12.61 -6.36 6.64
C GLN A 249 -11.46 -5.95 7.59
N LYS A 250 -11.45 -6.48 8.81
CA LYS A 250 -10.51 -6.20 9.90
C LYS A 250 -9.09 -6.70 9.58
N SER A 251 -8.12 -5.82 9.50
CA SER A 251 -6.76 -6.19 9.12
C SER A 251 -5.72 -5.31 9.82
N MET A 252 -4.53 -5.86 10.01
CA MET A 252 -3.35 -5.10 10.42
C MET A 252 -2.42 -4.99 9.20
N ILE A 253 -2.16 -3.79 8.76
CA ILE A 253 -1.47 -3.54 7.49
C ILE A 253 -0.37 -2.52 7.71
N ASP A 254 0.84 -2.86 7.31
CA ASP A 254 2.03 -2.01 7.31
C ASP A 254 2.49 -1.81 5.86
N GLY A 255 2.51 -0.58 5.36
CA GLY A 255 3.04 -0.21 4.05
C GLY A 255 4.55 -0.37 4.03
N GLY A 256 5.20 0.06 5.12
CA GLY A 256 6.64 -0.11 5.31
C GLY A 256 7.45 1.11 4.90
N SER A 257 8.40 0.97 4.01
CA SER A 257 9.25 2.08 3.58
C SER A 257 9.14 2.35 2.09
N GLY A 258 8.75 3.53 1.71
CA GLY A 258 8.54 3.92 0.32
C GLY A 258 7.49 5.01 0.20
N THR A 259 6.79 4.99 -0.90
CA THR A 259 5.58 5.80 -1.10
C THR A 259 4.43 4.85 -1.40
N ASP A 260 3.66 4.54 -0.36
CA ASP A 260 2.71 3.44 -0.40
C ASP A 260 1.28 3.91 -0.64
N ILE A 261 0.55 3.16 -1.46
CA ILE A 261 -0.79 3.50 -1.92
C ILE A 261 -1.81 2.54 -1.35
N LEU A 262 -2.76 3.07 -0.59
CA LEU A 262 -3.98 2.39 -0.24
C LEU A 262 -5.04 2.62 -1.32
N SER A 263 -5.43 1.60 -2.04
CA SER A 263 -6.52 1.63 -3.02
C SER A 263 -7.75 0.92 -2.46
N VAL A 264 -8.84 1.68 -2.29
CA VAL A 264 -10.09 1.15 -1.76
C VAL A 264 -11.14 1.05 -2.85
N ASN A 265 -11.59 -0.17 -3.14
CA ASN A 265 -12.69 -0.39 -4.08
C ASN A 265 -14.02 -0.49 -3.31
N ALA A 266 -14.75 0.61 -3.26
CA ALA A 266 -16.00 0.74 -2.50
C ALA A 266 -17.25 0.40 -3.33
N SER A 267 -17.23 -0.65 -4.12
CA SER A 267 -18.23 -0.86 -5.18
C SER A 267 -19.56 -1.44 -4.71
N ILE A 268 -19.72 -2.04 -3.53
CA ILE A 268 -21.01 -2.64 -3.13
C ILE A 268 -21.19 -2.67 -1.60
N GLY A 269 -22.21 -1.96 -1.10
CA GLY A 269 -22.71 -2.11 0.27
C GLY A 269 -22.09 -1.20 1.33
N VAL A 270 -21.10 -0.41 1.00
CA VAL A 270 -20.50 0.61 1.87
C VAL A 270 -21.20 1.95 1.65
N ASN A 271 -21.67 2.61 2.71
CA ASN A 271 -22.33 3.92 2.60
C ASN A 271 -21.33 5.05 2.81
N THR A 272 -20.38 4.87 3.70
CA THR A 272 -19.37 5.87 4.02
C THR A 272 -18.03 5.17 4.26
N LEU A 273 -16.98 5.85 3.87
CA LEU A 273 -15.60 5.44 4.06
C LEU A 273 -14.89 6.51 4.90
N TYR A 274 -14.14 6.08 5.89
CA TYR A 274 -13.28 6.95 6.66
C TYR A 274 -11.85 6.40 6.68
N VAL A 275 -10.87 7.21 6.31
CA VAL A 275 -9.44 6.89 6.35
C VAL A 275 -8.72 8.02 7.09
N ASP A 276 -7.91 7.68 8.06
CA ASP A 276 -7.10 8.65 8.82
C ASP A 276 -5.65 8.13 8.90
N LEU A 277 -4.79 8.65 8.02
CA LEU A 277 -3.37 8.27 7.96
C LEU A 277 -2.57 8.83 9.13
N ASP A 278 -3.00 9.93 9.75
CA ASP A 278 -2.34 10.49 10.95
C ASP A 278 -2.54 9.61 12.18
N LYS A 279 -3.70 8.96 12.28
CA LYS A 279 -4.04 8.04 13.36
C LYS A 279 -3.88 6.57 12.99
N GLU A 280 -3.43 6.30 11.77
CA GLU A 280 -3.16 4.95 11.26
C GLU A 280 -4.37 4.01 11.32
N PHE A 281 -5.55 4.50 10.92
CA PHE A 281 -6.73 3.65 10.91
C PHE A 281 -7.70 3.93 9.75
N TYR A 282 -8.55 2.95 9.49
CA TYR A 282 -9.56 2.93 8.45
C TYR A 282 -10.83 2.25 8.95
N PHE A 283 -12.00 2.74 8.56
CA PHE A 283 -13.26 2.02 8.75
C PHE A 283 -14.28 2.31 7.65
N THR A 284 -15.25 1.40 7.51
CA THR A 284 -16.40 1.57 6.63
C THR A 284 -17.69 1.43 7.43
N GLU A 285 -18.70 2.27 7.17
CA GLU A 285 -20.04 2.08 7.68
C GLU A 285 -20.89 1.30 6.68
N GLU A 286 -21.32 0.10 7.07
CA GLU A 286 -22.35 -0.65 6.36
C GLU A 286 -23.75 -0.30 6.88
N ILE A 287 -24.79 -0.48 6.03
CA ILE A 287 -26.18 -0.23 6.41
C ILE A 287 -26.57 -1.11 7.62
N GLY A 288 -26.71 -0.50 8.80
CA GLY A 288 -27.21 -1.16 10.01
C GLY A 288 -26.16 -1.76 10.94
N GLN A 289 -24.90 -1.56 10.68
CA GLN A 289 -23.80 -1.87 11.61
C GLN A 289 -23.41 -0.59 12.37
N SER A 290 -23.20 -0.69 13.66
CA SER A 290 -22.60 0.39 14.45
C SER A 290 -21.11 0.11 14.61
N PHE A 291 -20.31 1.15 14.54
CA PHE A 291 -18.90 1.16 14.89
C PHE A 291 -18.60 0.37 16.17
N ASP A 292 -17.89 -0.72 16.09
CA ASP A 292 -17.54 -1.57 17.24
C ASP A 292 -16.13 -1.36 17.77
N GLY A 293 -15.39 -0.40 17.20
CA GLY A 293 -14.03 -0.05 17.61
C GLY A 293 -12.96 -1.09 17.23
N GLN A 294 -13.26 -1.95 16.28
CA GLN A 294 -12.30 -2.94 15.78
C GLN A 294 -11.94 -2.64 14.32
N ASP A 295 -11.14 -1.62 14.16
CA ASP A 295 -10.81 -1.03 12.90
C ASP A 295 -9.64 -1.73 12.22
N ILE A 296 -9.46 -1.45 10.94
CA ILE A 296 -8.24 -1.81 10.22
C ILE A 296 -7.15 -0.87 10.71
N SER A 297 -6.05 -1.41 11.20
CA SER A 297 -4.83 -0.64 11.46
C SER A 297 -4.07 -0.50 10.14
N LEU A 298 -3.82 0.75 9.74
CA LEU A 298 -3.00 1.12 8.60
C LEU A 298 -1.77 1.84 9.12
N LYS A 299 -0.59 1.44 8.69
CA LYS A 299 0.65 2.07 9.11
C LYS A 299 1.51 2.36 7.88
N ASP A 300 2.22 3.50 7.91
CA ASP A 300 3.18 3.90 6.88
C ASP A 300 2.57 3.89 5.46
N PHE A 301 1.45 4.59 5.26
CA PHE A 301 0.87 4.90 3.95
C PHE A 301 0.89 6.41 3.69
N GLU A 302 1.29 6.80 2.48
CA GLU A 302 1.34 8.19 2.03
C GLU A 302 0.17 8.55 1.12
N SER A 303 -0.47 7.58 0.50
CA SER A 303 -1.48 7.86 -0.53
C SER A 303 -2.74 7.02 -0.36
N VAL A 304 -3.89 7.64 -0.68
CA VAL A 304 -5.20 6.98 -0.67
C VAL A 304 -5.92 7.23 -1.98
N THR A 305 -6.37 6.17 -2.62
CA THR A 305 -7.21 6.26 -3.81
C THR A 305 -8.51 5.50 -3.59
N VAL A 306 -9.64 6.18 -3.67
CA VAL A 306 -10.96 5.56 -3.63
C VAL A 306 -11.47 5.33 -5.05
N ILE A 307 -11.93 4.10 -5.31
CA ILE A 307 -12.51 3.72 -6.59
C ILE A 307 -13.99 3.38 -6.37
N GLY A 308 -14.88 4.13 -7.00
CA GLY A 308 -16.32 3.91 -6.90
C GLY A 308 -17.07 5.13 -6.35
N SER A 309 -18.35 4.92 -6.00
CA SER A 309 -19.27 5.98 -5.59
C SER A 309 -19.68 5.84 -4.13
N VAL A 310 -18.72 6.03 -3.24
CA VAL A 310 -18.93 6.07 -1.80
C VAL A 310 -18.52 7.46 -1.29
N THR A 311 -19.32 8.03 -0.40
CA THR A 311 -18.90 9.25 0.30
C THR A 311 -17.75 8.93 1.24
N SER A 312 -16.63 9.61 1.05
CA SER A 312 -15.42 9.38 1.83
C SER A 312 -15.04 10.58 2.71
N THR A 313 -14.40 10.28 3.81
CA THR A 313 -13.65 11.25 4.60
C THR A 313 -12.23 10.74 4.72
N ILE A 314 -11.27 11.44 4.13
CA ILE A 314 -9.88 11.03 4.08
C ILE A 314 -9.02 12.12 4.70
N ILE A 315 -8.22 11.72 5.67
CA ILE A 315 -7.29 12.59 6.39
C ILE A 315 -5.88 12.07 6.16
N GLY A 316 -5.03 12.90 5.56
CA GLY A 316 -3.60 12.66 5.39
C GLY A 316 -2.82 12.77 6.70
N ASN A 317 -1.53 12.63 6.63
CA ASN A 317 -0.61 12.75 7.75
C ASN A 317 0.30 14.01 7.61
N SER A 318 1.49 14.00 8.19
CA SER A 318 2.43 15.12 8.08
C SER A 318 3.41 15.00 6.90
N SER A 319 3.32 13.95 6.10
CA SER A 319 4.11 13.73 4.88
C SER A 319 3.36 14.25 3.66
N ALA A 320 4.05 14.35 2.51
CA ALA A 320 3.38 14.65 1.25
C ALA A 320 2.46 13.50 0.85
N ASN A 321 1.16 13.74 0.80
CA ASN A 321 0.16 12.75 0.49
C ASN A 321 -0.44 12.93 -0.93
N ILE A 322 -0.90 11.83 -1.54
CA ILE A 322 -1.72 11.85 -2.74
C ILE A 322 -3.09 11.25 -2.39
N ILE A 323 -4.14 12.05 -2.43
CA ILE A 323 -5.49 11.66 -1.99
C ILE A 323 -6.48 11.83 -3.13
N THR A 324 -7.23 10.78 -3.46
CA THR A 324 -8.31 10.80 -4.46
C THR A 324 -9.62 10.30 -3.84
N GLY A 325 -10.66 11.12 -3.86
CA GLY A 325 -11.97 10.88 -3.22
C GLY A 325 -12.87 9.89 -3.98
N GLY A 326 -12.98 10.05 -5.30
CA GLY A 326 -13.77 9.14 -6.14
C GLY A 326 -14.93 9.80 -6.89
N SER A 327 -16.16 9.29 -6.75
CA SER A 327 -17.31 9.83 -7.47
C SER A 327 -18.54 10.04 -6.57
N SER A 328 -18.36 10.72 -5.48
CA SER A 328 -19.42 11.12 -4.54
C SER A 328 -18.92 12.35 -3.78
N ASN A 329 -19.78 12.97 -3.00
CA ASN A 329 -19.39 14.11 -2.20
C ASN A 329 -18.42 13.69 -1.09
N ASP A 330 -17.16 14.06 -1.22
CA ASP A 330 -16.07 13.65 -0.36
C ASP A 330 -15.54 14.78 0.53
N THR A 331 -14.84 14.43 1.58
CA THR A 331 -14.14 15.38 2.45
C THR A 331 -12.68 14.95 2.58
N LEU A 332 -11.78 15.75 2.03
CA LEU A 332 -10.37 15.47 1.94
C LEU A 332 -9.55 16.50 2.73
N SER A 333 -8.62 16.02 3.55
CA SER A 333 -7.67 16.87 4.26
C SER A 333 -6.25 16.33 4.10
N GLY A 334 -5.30 17.17 3.63
CA GLY A 334 -3.89 16.81 3.53
C GLY A 334 -3.17 16.84 4.88
N ASN A 335 -3.61 17.69 5.83
CA ASN A 335 -2.96 18.03 7.10
C ASN A 335 -1.64 18.79 6.90
N GLY A 336 -0.55 18.14 6.67
CA GLY A 336 0.75 18.79 6.51
C GLY A 336 1.65 18.03 5.55
N GLY A 337 2.49 18.76 4.87
CA GLY A 337 3.24 18.22 3.75
C GLY A 337 2.97 19.07 2.51
N ASN A 338 3.42 18.63 1.35
CA ASN A 338 3.03 19.23 0.09
C ASN A 338 2.13 18.22 -0.63
N ASP A 339 0.84 18.38 -0.48
CA ASP A 339 -0.15 17.37 -0.80
C ASP A 339 -0.74 17.54 -2.21
N THR A 340 -1.26 16.46 -2.76
CA THR A 340 -2.06 16.47 -3.98
C THR A 340 -3.41 15.85 -3.69
N LEU A 341 -4.46 16.67 -3.69
CA LEU A 341 -5.82 16.26 -3.40
C LEU A 341 -6.68 16.38 -4.65
N SER A 342 -7.47 15.34 -4.93
CA SER A 342 -8.46 15.32 -6.00
C SER A 342 -9.79 14.81 -5.46
N GLY A 343 -10.85 15.65 -5.48
CA GLY A 343 -12.21 15.26 -5.10
C GLY A 343 -12.76 14.22 -6.05
N GLY A 344 -12.93 14.58 -7.30
CA GLY A 344 -13.37 13.69 -8.37
C GLY A 344 -14.69 14.13 -9.01
N GLU A 345 -15.74 13.29 -8.93
CA GLU A 345 -17.11 13.69 -9.24
C GLU A 345 -17.86 13.92 -7.92
N GLY A 346 -18.65 14.97 -7.82
CA GLY A 346 -19.43 15.27 -6.61
C GLY A 346 -19.15 16.66 -6.07
N ASP A 347 -19.92 17.09 -5.07
CA ASP A 347 -19.68 18.36 -4.39
C ASP A 347 -18.71 18.10 -3.22
N ASP A 348 -17.43 18.35 -3.41
CA ASP A 348 -16.35 17.94 -2.52
C ASP A 348 -15.90 19.06 -1.59
N VAL A 349 -15.27 18.67 -0.47
CA VAL A 349 -14.64 19.60 0.48
C VAL A 349 -13.17 19.26 0.60
N LEU A 350 -12.29 20.17 0.20
CA LEU A 350 -10.84 20.00 0.21
C LEU A 350 -10.16 21.00 1.16
N ASP A 351 -9.28 20.52 2.02
CA ASP A 351 -8.38 21.31 2.87
C ASP A 351 -6.95 20.78 2.68
N GLY A 352 -6.08 21.51 1.98
CA GLY A 352 -4.68 21.10 1.80
C GLY A 352 -3.94 21.03 3.12
N GLY A 353 -4.18 21.98 4.02
CA GLY A 353 -3.53 22.05 5.32
C GLY A 353 -2.25 22.86 5.30
N ALA A 354 -1.19 22.38 5.93
CA ALA A 354 0.07 23.10 6.03
C ALA A 354 1.08 22.61 4.98
N GLY A 355 1.44 23.46 4.04
CA GLY A 355 2.37 23.10 2.98
C GLY A 355 2.13 23.92 1.71
N THR A 356 2.60 23.43 0.61
CA THR A 356 2.28 23.97 -0.73
C THR A 356 1.55 22.89 -1.50
N ASP A 357 0.24 23.00 -1.50
CA ASP A 357 -0.63 21.92 -1.92
C ASP A 357 -1.16 22.11 -3.35
N THR A 358 -1.52 21.02 -3.99
CA THR A 358 -2.20 21.03 -5.29
C THR A 358 -3.57 20.41 -5.13
N LEU A 359 -4.61 21.21 -5.38
CA LEU A 359 -6.01 20.86 -5.15
C LEU A 359 -6.77 20.85 -6.47
N SER A 360 -7.57 19.83 -6.69
CA SER A 360 -8.51 19.72 -7.80
C SER A 360 -9.87 19.27 -7.25
N GLY A 361 -10.90 20.09 -7.37
CA GLY A 361 -12.26 19.73 -7.00
C GLY A 361 -12.81 18.64 -7.91
N GLY A 362 -12.78 18.90 -9.21
CA GLY A 362 -13.27 18.00 -10.24
C GLY A 362 -14.60 18.45 -10.83
N GLU A 363 -15.55 17.51 -11.02
CA GLU A 363 -16.92 17.84 -11.46
C GLU A 363 -17.82 18.05 -10.26
N GLY A 364 -18.43 19.21 -10.13
CA GLY A 364 -19.38 19.52 -9.06
C GLY A 364 -19.26 20.94 -8.55
N ALA A 365 -19.85 21.19 -7.39
CA ALA A 365 -19.76 22.48 -6.70
C ALA A 365 -18.85 22.30 -5.46
N ASP A 366 -17.56 22.53 -5.65
CA ASP A 366 -16.53 22.16 -4.69
C ASP A 366 -16.23 23.28 -3.68
N THR A 367 -15.79 22.87 -2.50
CA THR A 367 -15.44 23.80 -1.43
C THR A 367 -13.97 23.63 -1.06
N PHE A 368 -13.17 24.65 -1.34
CA PHE A 368 -11.77 24.71 -0.93
C PHE A 368 -11.65 25.47 0.39
N THR A 369 -11.17 24.79 1.42
CA THR A 369 -11.12 25.30 2.81
C THR A 369 -9.72 25.77 3.17
N PHE A 370 -9.63 26.93 3.79
CA PHE A 370 -8.39 27.52 4.32
C PHE A 370 -8.56 27.76 5.82
N THR A 371 -7.82 27.04 6.63
CA THR A 371 -7.93 27.07 8.10
C THR A 371 -6.88 27.94 8.76
N SER A 372 -5.81 28.32 8.06
CA SER A 372 -4.70 29.08 8.62
C SER A 372 -3.94 29.89 7.57
N SER A 373 -3.41 31.05 7.95
CA SER A 373 -2.47 31.81 7.11
C SER A 373 -1.09 31.14 6.97
N SER A 374 -0.84 30.06 7.70
CA SER A 374 0.39 29.26 7.62
C SER A 374 0.25 28.06 6.68
N ASN A 375 -0.88 27.92 5.99
CA ASN A 375 -1.11 26.82 5.08
C ASN A 375 -0.13 26.76 3.89
N GLY A 376 0.60 27.82 3.60
CA GLY A 376 1.46 27.90 2.43
C GLY A 376 0.75 28.57 1.26
N ALA A 377 1.35 28.47 0.09
CA ALA A 377 0.77 29.01 -1.15
C ALA A 377 0.30 27.86 -2.02
N ASP A 378 -0.95 27.47 -1.87
CA ASP A 378 -1.54 26.33 -2.55
C ASP A 378 -1.88 26.64 -4.02
N THR A 379 -2.22 25.61 -4.78
CA THR A 379 -2.66 25.74 -6.16
C THR A 379 -3.96 24.98 -6.34
N ILE A 380 -5.04 25.69 -6.70
CA ILE A 380 -6.28 25.08 -7.17
C ILE A 380 -6.20 25.02 -8.69
N THR A 381 -6.33 23.83 -9.26
CA THR A 381 -6.03 23.57 -10.67
C THR A 381 -7.23 23.72 -11.61
N ASP A 382 -8.45 23.71 -11.08
CA ASP A 382 -9.70 23.61 -11.84
C ASP A 382 -10.86 24.46 -11.29
N PHE A 383 -10.59 25.48 -10.50
CA PHE A 383 -11.62 26.34 -9.89
C PHE A 383 -12.61 26.90 -10.90
N THR A 384 -13.87 26.55 -10.74
CA THR A 384 -14.99 27.00 -11.60
C THR A 384 -15.79 28.09 -10.89
N VAL A 385 -15.65 29.34 -11.36
CA VAL A 385 -16.29 30.51 -10.72
C VAL A 385 -17.84 30.40 -10.65
N ALA A 386 -18.46 29.56 -11.47
CA ALA A 386 -19.90 29.39 -11.46
C ALA A 386 -20.41 28.55 -10.29
N ASP A 387 -19.61 27.61 -9.82
CA ASP A 387 -20.07 26.53 -8.96
C ASP A 387 -19.25 26.41 -7.67
N ASP A 388 -17.94 26.75 -7.67
CA ASP A 388 -17.03 26.49 -6.57
C ASP A 388 -16.98 27.59 -5.51
N ILE A 389 -16.56 27.17 -4.29
CA ILE A 389 -16.55 28.00 -3.09
C ILE A 389 -15.14 28.03 -2.46
N LEU A 390 -14.68 29.23 -2.13
CA LEU A 390 -13.51 29.43 -1.24
C LEU A 390 -14.02 29.67 0.18
N LYS A 391 -13.70 28.75 1.10
CA LYS A 391 -14.12 28.83 2.50
C LYS A 391 -12.94 29.17 3.41
N PHE A 392 -13.07 30.25 4.17
CA PHE A 392 -12.09 30.68 5.14
C PHE A 392 -12.61 30.47 6.55
N VAL A 393 -11.90 29.66 7.34
CA VAL A 393 -12.28 29.41 8.73
C VAL A 393 -11.60 30.44 9.61
N ASP A 394 -12.40 31.23 10.34
CA ASP A 394 -11.89 32.25 11.26
C ASP A 394 -11.33 31.60 12.52
N ASP A 395 -10.05 31.33 12.50
CA ASP A 395 -9.29 30.90 13.68
C ASP A 395 -8.37 32.01 14.20
N THR A 396 -7.62 31.73 15.26
CA THR A 396 -6.68 32.69 15.87
C THR A 396 -5.54 33.09 14.92
N ASN A 397 -5.36 32.43 13.81
CA ASN A 397 -4.28 32.67 12.84
C ASN A 397 -4.77 33.47 11.62
N LEU A 398 -6.02 33.28 11.19
CA LEU A 398 -6.72 34.09 10.20
C LEU A 398 -7.59 35.10 10.93
N ALA A 399 -7.06 36.08 11.66
CA ALA A 399 -7.83 37.05 12.43
C ALA A 399 -8.74 37.91 11.51
N LEU A 400 -9.80 37.29 10.99
CA LEU A 400 -10.83 37.95 10.21
C LEU A 400 -11.78 38.73 11.12
N ALA A 401 -12.37 39.81 10.65
CA ALA A 401 -13.14 40.75 11.45
C ALA A 401 -14.31 40.08 12.19
N GLY A 402 -14.32 40.18 13.52
CA GLY A 402 -15.24 39.50 14.43
C GLY A 402 -16.72 39.89 14.36
N SER A 403 -17.26 40.14 13.18
CA SER A 403 -18.69 40.31 12.91
C SER A 403 -19.01 39.58 11.60
N LYS A 404 -19.74 38.49 11.69
CA LYS A 404 -20.17 37.61 10.60
C LYS A 404 -21.10 38.29 9.55
N THR A 405 -20.83 39.50 9.12
CA THR A 405 -21.48 40.13 7.99
C THR A 405 -20.51 40.21 6.84
N GLU A 406 -20.55 39.20 6.01
CA GLU A 406 -19.78 39.14 4.77
C GLU A 406 -20.08 40.40 3.93
N THR A 407 -19.06 41.22 3.69
CA THR A 407 -19.16 42.30 2.75
C THR A 407 -18.24 42.05 1.58
N PHE A 408 -18.83 41.72 0.47
CA PHE A 408 -18.17 41.40 -0.77
C PHE A 408 -18.02 42.65 -1.65
N VAL A 409 -16.85 42.89 -2.20
CA VAL A 409 -16.58 44.04 -3.09
C VAL A 409 -15.88 43.57 -4.36
N VAL A 410 -16.49 43.85 -5.50
CA VAL A 410 -15.88 43.68 -6.82
C VAL A 410 -15.62 45.05 -7.43
N GLY A 411 -14.41 45.33 -7.88
CA GLY A 411 -14.13 46.60 -8.57
C GLY A 411 -12.69 46.76 -9.03
N ALA A 412 -12.45 47.67 -9.95
CA ALA A 412 -11.13 48.06 -10.38
C ALA A 412 -10.44 48.92 -9.28
N VAL A 413 -9.12 48.76 -9.09
CA VAL A 413 -8.34 49.54 -8.11
C VAL A 413 -8.54 51.06 -8.29
N ALA A 414 -8.62 51.52 -9.57
CA ALA A 414 -8.84 52.92 -9.88
C ALA A 414 -10.25 53.43 -9.45
N ASP A 415 -11.24 52.57 -9.48
CA ASP A 415 -12.61 52.91 -9.05
C ASP A 415 -12.72 52.93 -7.52
N LEU A 416 -11.94 52.05 -6.86
CA LEU A 416 -11.86 51.96 -5.41
C LEU A 416 -11.12 53.15 -4.79
N ALA A 417 -10.07 53.66 -5.48
CA ALA A 417 -9.31 54.82 -5.05
C ALA A 417 -10.01 56.16 -5.25
N ALA A 418 -11.06 56.25 -6.12
CA ALA A 418 -11.73 57.51 -6.48
C ALA A 418 -12.75 58.06 -5.46
N GLY A 419 -12.75 57.58 -4.21
CA GLY A 419 -13.57 58.13 -3.14
C GLY A 419 -14.82 57.36 -2.78
N SER A 420 -14.93 56.12 -3.18
CA SER A 420 -15.88 55.19 -2.59
C SER A 420 -15.40 54.83 -1.20
N ASN A 421 -16.18 55.12 -0.16
CA ASN A 421 -15.91 54.71 1.22
C ASN A 421 -16.02 53.17 1.33
N LEU A 422 -15.08 52.47 0.73
CA LEU A 422 -15.02 51.01 0.73
C LEU A 422 -14.43 50.42 2.02
N VAL A 423 -13.79 51.26 2.80
CA VAL A 423 -13.17 50.88 4.09
C VAL A 423 -14.03 51.35 5.27
N THR A 424 -15.32 51.37 5.14
CA THR A 424 -16.21 51.55 6.31
C THR A 424 -16.62 50.19 6.83
N ALA A 425 -15.93 49.78 7.88
CA ALA A 425 -16.30 48.68 8.79
C ALA A 425 -16.75 47.35 8.16
N ALA A 426 -15.88 46.38 8.13
CA ALA A 426 -16.17 44.95 7.95
C ALA A 426 -16.27 44.41 6.49
N HIS A 427 -15.29 44.73 5.65
CA HIS A 427 -15.13 44.00 4.39
C HIS A 427 -14.07 42.90 4.59
N ASN A 428 -14.47 41.66 4.48
CA ASN A 428 -13.57 40.52 4.67
C ASN A 428 -13.02 39.98 3.34
N VAL A 429 -13.69 40.23 2.22
CA VAL A 429 -13.25 39.77 0.90
C VAL A 429 -13.29 40.90 -0.13
N MET A 430 -12.25 41.01 -0.93
CA MET A 430 -12.13 41.98 -2.02
C MET A 430 -11.66 41.30 -3.30
N VAL A 431 -12.39 41.51 -4.40
CA VAL A 431 -11.97 41.03 -5.71
C VAL A 431 -11.56 42.21 -6.60
N LEU A 432 -10.32 42.19 -7.08
CA LEU A 432 -9.74 43.25 -7.89
C LEU A 432 -9.85 42.90 -9.37
N THR A 433 -10.74 43.60 -10.12
CA THR A 433 -10.98 43.37 -11.55
C THR A 433 -10.05 44.14 -12.48
N SER A 434 -9.02 44.81 -11.96
CA SER A 434 -7.93 45.42 -12.71
C SER A 434 -6.59 44.78 -12.41
N ALA A 435 -5.70 44.73 -13.42
CA ALA A 435 -4.40 44.17 -13.25
C ALA A 435 -3.61 44.87 -12.14
N VAL A 436 -3.07 44.11 -11.23
CA VAL A 436 -2.20 44.54 -10.14
C VAL A 436 -0.85 43.83 -10.21
N THR A 437 0.14 44.31 -9.47
CA THR A 437 1.38 43.56 -9.26
C THR A 437 1.07 42.35 -8.38
N ASN A 438 0.95 41.19 -9.00
CA ASN A 438 0.51 39.95 -8.32
C ASN A 438 1.62 39.34 -7.43
N THR A 439 2.01 40.06 -6.40
CA THR A 439 2.98 39.70 -5.36
C THR A 439 2.48 40.21 -4.02
N GLY A 440 2.86 39.57 -2.91
CA GLY A 440 2.47 39.99 -1.55
C GLY A 440 2.72 41.47 -1.28
N THR A 441 3.90 41.98 -1.64
CA THR A 441 4.24 43.40 -1.52
C THR A 441 3.36 44.27 -2.41
N GLY A 442 3.06 43.84 -3.63
CA GLY A 442 2.18 44.57 -4.56
C GLY A 442 0.78 44.72 -4.03
N ILE A 443 0.18 43.64 -3.55
CA ILE A 443 -1.18 43.64 -2.98
C ILE A 443 -1.22 44.54 -1.74
N HIS A 444 -0.28 44.39 -0.80
CA HIS A 444 -0.22 45.26 0.39
C HIS A 444 -0.08 46.74 0.00
N THR A 445 0.74 47.10 -0.98
CA THR A 445 0.89 48.45 -1.48
C THR A 445 -0.40 49.01 -2.06
N GLU A 446 -1.14 48.24 -2.85
CA GLU A 446 -2.42 48.65 -3.43
C GLU A 446 -3.46 48.91 -2.32
N LEU A 447 -3.61 47.99 -1.36
CA LEU A 447 -4.50 48.15 -0.22
C LEU A 447 -4.15 49.39 0.61
N THR A 448 -2.88 49.59 0.93
CA THR A 448 -2.42 50.80 1.66
C THR A 448 -2.71 52.08 0.88
N THR A 449 -2.64 52.05 -0.45
CA THR A 449 -2.98 53.17 -1.32
C THR A 449 -4.47 53.47 -1.28
N ILE A 450 -5.31 52.46 -1.25
CA ILE A 450 -6.77 52.58 -1.11
C ILE A 450 -7.10 53.23 0.26
N GLU A 451 -6.48 52.77 1.32
CA GLU A 451 -6.69 53.31 2.68
C GLU A 451 -6.25 54.78 2.82
N THR A 452 -5.09 55.13 2.25
CA THR A 452 -4.55 56.51 2.37
C THR A 452 -5.23 57.49 1.43
N GLY A 453 -5.83 57.01 0.31
CA GLY A 453 -6.58 57.86 -0.64
C GLY A 453 -7.91 58.38 -0.10
N ALA A 454 -8.45 57.75 0.94
CA ALA A 454 -9.73 58.18 1.54
C ALA A 454 -9.71 59.45 2.39
N GLY A 455 -8.55 60.05 2.64
CA GLY A 455 -8.36 61.51 2.99
C GLY A 455 -8.93 62.02 4.28
N ASP A 456 -9.58 61.26 5.16
CA ASP A 456 -10.22 61.77 6.37
C ASP A 456 -9.58 61.35 7.71
N GLY A 457 -8.55 60.52 7.67
CA GLY A 457 -7.76 60.15 8.87
C GLY A 457 -8.54 59.42 9.97
N SER A 458 -9.73 58.90 9.68
CA SER A 458 -10.60 58.26 10.68
C SER A 458 -10.72 56.74 10.54
N ASN A 459 -9.81 56.09 9.84
CA ASN A 459 -9.87 54.62 9.73
C ASN A 459 -9.45 53.98 11.06
N THR A 460 -10.43 53.66 11.89
CA THR A 460 -10.25 53.00 13.20
C THR A 460 -10.37 51.48 13.13
N ASN A 461 -10.48 50.90 11.94
CA ASN A 461 -10.58 49.46 11.76
C ASN A 461 -9.22 48.78 11.56
N VAL A 462 -8.23 49.26 12.23
CA VAL A 462 -6.88 48.69 12.25
C VAL A 462 -6.92 47.44 13.11
N GLY A 463 -6.90 46.26 12.49
CA GLY A 463 -6.77 45.02 13.22
C GLY A 463 -7.48 43.78 12.62
N ASN A 464 -8.17 43.92 11.51
CA ASN A 464 -8.89 42.82 10.88
C ASN A 464 -8.26 42.46 9.51
N GLY A 465 -7.99 41.21 9.27
CA GLY A 465 -7.44 40.73 8.00
C GLY A 465 -8.42 40.87 6.83
N ILE A 466 -7.90 40.95 5.63
CA ILE A 466 -8.66 41.05 4.38
C ILE A 466 -8.20 39.93 3.44
N ILE A 467 -9.15 39.23 2.85
CA ILE A 467 -8.90 38.31 1.74
C ILE A 467 -8.96 39.09 0.43
N VAL A 468 -7.98 38.95 -0.42
CA VAL A 468 -7.91 39.63 -1.72
C VAL A 468 -7.75 38.62 -2.83
N VAL A 469 -8.63 38.67 -3.82
CA VAL A 469 -8.48 37.89 -5.05
C VAL A 469 -8.05 38.83 -6.18
N ALA A 470 -6.92 38.56 -6.78
CA ALA A 470 -6.34 39.43 -7.81
C ALA A 470 -5.58 38.65 -8.89
N ALA A 471 -5.53 39.18 -10.11
CA ALA A 471 -4.72 38.63 -11.18
C ALA A 471 -3.85 39.71 -11.82
N ALA A 472 -2.67 39.33 -12.32
CA ALA A 472 -1.88 40.16 -13.23
C ALA A 472 -2.54 40.21 -14.61
N SER A 473 -2.14 41.17 -15.47
CA SER A 473 -2.67 41.29 -16.84
C SER A 473 -2.46 40.04 -17.72
N SER A 474 -1.54 39.19 -17.33
CA SER A 474 -1.27 37.89 -17.96
C SER A 474 -0.89 36.90 -16.87
N GLY A 475 -1.79 36.02 -16.48
CA GLY A 475 -1.53 35.02 -15.45
C GLY A 475 -2.81 34.60 -14.73
N ASP A 476 -2.66 33.60 -13.91
CA ASP A 476 -3.73 33.06 -13.09
C ASP A 476 -4.09 34.02 -11.94
N ALA A 477 -5.31 33.92 -11.45
CA ALA A 477 -5.72 34.67 -10.25
C ALA A 477 -5.04 34.07 -9.01
N LYS A 478 -4.84 34.93 -8.01
CA LYS A 478 -4.28 34.53 -6.72
C LYS A 478 -5.14 35.06 -5.58
N VAL A 479 -5.19 34.31 -4.52
CA VAL A 479 -5.89 34.67 -3.28
C VAL A 479 -4.85 35.03 -2.24
N TRP A 480 -5.04 36.17 -1.58
CA TRP A 480 -4.11 36.73 -0.61
C TRP A 480 -4.82 37.03 0.70
N TYR A 481 -4.12 36.85 1.80
CA TYR A 481 -4.51 37.35 3.11
C TYR A 481 -3.60 38.52 3.49
N ASP A 482 -4.17 39.66 3.81
CA ASP A 482 -3.46 40.84 4.32
C ASP A 482 -3.96 41.21 5.73
N ALA A 483 -3.06 41.16 6.70
CA ALA A 483 -3.33 41.52 8.08
C ALA A 483 -3.26 43.04 8.33
N VAL A 484 -3.81 43.88 7.52
CA VAL A 484 -3.84 45.37 7.43
C VAL A 484 -3.17 46.20 8.55
N SER A 485 -2.89 45.60 9.70
CA SER A 485 -2.34 46.26 10.90
C SER A 485 -0.82 46.19 11.07
N GLY A 486 -0.08 45.63 10.09
CA GLY A 486 1.35 45.37 10.23
C GLY A 486 2.20 45.92 9.11
N SER A 487 3.52 45.89 9.31
CA SER A 487 4.54 46.24 8.31
C SER A 487 4.92 45.04 7.40
N GLY A 488 4.07 44.05 7.29
CA GLY A 488 4.31 42.81 6.51
C GLY A 488 3.67 42.85 5.11
N ASP A 489 4.19 42.04 4.22
CA ASP A 489 3.57 41.80 2.91
C ASP A 489 2.34 40.89 3.08
N ALA A 490 1.36 41.00 2.17
CA ALA A 490 0.24 40.07 2.12
C ALA A 490 0.73 38.62 1.86
N VAL A 491 0.12 37.66 2.51
CA VAL A 491 0.47 36.23 2.40
C VAL A 491 -0.39 35.61 1.30
N GLU A 492 0.24 34.97 0.34
CA GLU A 492 -0.47 34.18 -0.67
C GLU A 492 -1.04 32.92 -0.01
N LEU A 493 -2.33 32.69 -0.18
CA LEU A 493 -3.02 31.51 0.30
C LEU A 493 -3.15 30.46 -0.81
N THR A 494 -3.49 30.87 -2.03
CA THR A 494 -3.64 29.93 -3.14
C THR A 494 -3.53 30.61 -4.50
N THR A 495 -3.22 29.84 -5.52
CA THR A 495 -3.32 30.19 -6.95
C THR A 495 -4.51 29.47 -7.57
N LEU A 496 -5.37 30.19 -8.27
CA LEU A 496 -6.50 29.64 -9.05
C LEU A 496 -6.05 29.48 -10.51
N THR A 497 -5.60 28.31 -10.89
CA THR A 497 -5.10 28.05 -12.25
C THR A 497 -6.24 28.09 -13.26
N GLY A 498 -6.04 28.81 -14.35
CA GLY A 498 -7.04 29.00 -15.40
C GLY A 498 -8.01 30.16 -15.15
N VAL A 499 -8.08 30.72 -13.95
CA VAL A 499 -8.91 31.90 -13.64
C VAL A 499 -8.15 33.17 -14.01
N SER A 500 -8.60 33.84 -15.04
CA SER A 500 -7.96 35.06 -15.57
C SER A 500 -8.53 36.33 -14.96
N LEU A 501 -7.88 37.46 -15.23
CA LEU A 501 -8.40 38.77 -14.85
C LEU A 501 -9.84 39.03 -15.37
N ALA A 502 -10.21 38.48 -16.54
CA ALA A 502 -11.53 38.62 -17.10
C ALA A 502 -12.59 37.83 -16.31
N ASP A 503 -12.18 36.71 -15.71
CA ASP A 503 -13.08 35.84 -14.94
C ASP A 503 -13.37 36.43 -13.55
N LEU A 504 -12.52 37.28 -13.03
CA LEU A 504 -12.73 37.92 -11.71
C LEU A 504 -14.00 38.75 -11.63
N ALA A 505 -14.48 39.26 -12.77
CA ALA A 505 -15.75 40.01 -12.82
C ALA A 505 -16.98 39.11 -12.60
N ASN A 506 -16.84 37.80 -12.70
CA ASN A 506 -17.90 36.82 -12.49
C ASN A 506 -18.02 36.32 -11.06
N PHE A 507 -17.04 36.62 -10.19
CA PHE A 507 -17.10 36.26 -8.77
C PHE A 507 -18.31 36.95 -8.11
N THR A 508 -18.99 36.22 -7.25
CA THR A 508 -20.11 36.69 -6.43
C THR A 508 -19.85 36.39 -4.95
N ALA A 509 -20.73 36.88 -4.09
CA ALA A 509 -20.63 36.55 -2.66
C ALA A 509 -20.78 35.03 -2.39
N ASP A 510 -21.45 34.31 -3.27
CA ASP A 510 -21.69 32.87 -3.12
C ASP A 510 -20.41 32.03 -3.31
N ASN A 511 -19.36 32.60 -3.91
CA ASN A 511 -18.05 31.95 -4.04
C ASN A 511 -17.21 32.00 -2.74
N PHE A 512 -17.69 32.66 -1.69
CA PHE A 512 -16.93 32.88 -0.47
C PHE A 512 -17.76 32.57 0.76
N VAL A 513 -17.20 31.79 1.68
CA VAL A 513 -17.77 31.52 3.00
C VAL A 513 -16.74 31.83 4.08
N ILE A 514 -17.15 32.59 5.08
CA ILE A 514 -16.36 32.81 6.30
C ILE A 514 -17.10 32.13 7.43
N ALA A 515 -16.50 31.12 8.02
CA ALA A 515 -17.11 30.23 9.01
C ALA A 515 -16.52 30.38 10.42
#